data_03b53272b5d63daf4a3284a8fa583fdd
#
_entry.id   03b53272b5d63daf4a3284a8fa583fdd
#
_cell.length_a   1.000
_cell.length_b   1.000
_cell.length_c   1.000
_cell.angle_alpha   90.00
_cell.angle_beta   90.00
_cell.angle_gamma   90.00
#
_symmetry.space_group_name_H-M   'P 1'
#
loop_
_entity.id
_entity.type
_entity.pdbx_description
1 polymer ?
#
loop_
_entity_poly.entity_id
_entity_poly.type
_entity_poly.pdbx_seq_one_letter_code
_entity_poly.pdbx_strand_id
1 'polypeptide(L)'
;MALETRKPSLLSRGVRALLMWFYRRQGWTAYGEVPEPRRFIIIAAPHTSNWDFVYYIGLTQSLGVTPHFMAKTGLFRWPMRNFMLDMGGVPVDRSQGGNYVQAMIDEFAKRKEFMLTIAPEGTRGAVRKWKTGFYHIAMGAKIPLVVGMMDYAKK
;
A
#
# COMPACT_ATOMS: atom_id res chain seq x y z
N MET A 1 2.06 -17.34 2.85
CA MET A 1 2.84 -16.27 3.51
C MET A 1 1.88 -15.59 4.48
N ALA A 2 2.06 -15.77 5.78
CA ALA A 2 1.19 -15.10 6.76
C ALA A 2 1.67 -13.64 6.91
N LEU A 3 0.78 -12.68 6.73
CA LEU A 3 1.05 -11.29 7.09
C LEU A 3 1.00 -11.18 8.61
N GLU A 4 2.17 -11.03 9.23
CA GLU A 4 2.28 -10.89 10.68
C GLU A 4 1.62 -9.58 11.13
N THR A 5 0.66 -9.67 12.03
CA THR A 5 0.16 -8.52 12.79
C THR A 5 1.17 -8.19 13.88
N ARG A 6 2.13 -7.35 13.55
CA ARG A 6 3.18 -6.92 14.46
C ARG A 6 2.88 -5.53 15.02
N LYS A 7 3.10 -5.31 16.31
CA LYS A 7 3.10 -3.95 16.86
C LYS A 7 4.33 -3.19 16.34
N PRO A 8 4.15 -2.02 15.70
CA PRO A 8 5.28 -1.24 15.19
C PRO A 8 6.26 -0.85 16.30
N SER A 9 7.55 -0.90 16.00
CA SER A 9 8.61 -0.47 16.89
C SER A 9 8.49 1.02 17.22
N LEU A 10 9.10 1.46 18.33
CA LEU A 10 9.11 2.88 18.71
C LEU A 10 9.74 3.75 17.63
N LEU A 11 10.82 3.25 16.99
CA LEU A 11 11.45 3.92 15.87
C LEU A 11 10.47 4.11 14.69
N SER A 12 9.78 3.05 14.28
CA SER A 12 8.80 3.10 13.19
C SER A 12 7.64 4.05 13.51
N ARG A 13 7.20 4.09 14.77
CA ARG A 13 6.19 5.05 15.23
C ARG A 13 6.69 6.48 15.16
N GLY A 14 7.93 6.75 15.60
CA GLY A 14 8.56 8.06 15.51
C GLY A 14 8.71 8.53 14.06
N VAL A 15 9.20 7.66 13.17
CA VAL A 15 9.31 7.98 11.74
C VAL A 15 7.93 8.27 11.14
N ARG A 16 6.92 7.47 11.45
CA ARG A 16 5.55 7.72 10.98
C ARG A 16 5.02 9.07 11.45
N ALA A 17 5.25 9.44 12.72
CA ALA A 17 4.85 10.74 13.26
C ALA A 17 5.55 11.89 12.54
N LEU A 18 6.85 11.75 12.24
CA LEU A 18 7.62 12.73 11.46
C LEU A 18 7.09 12.87 10.04
N LEU A 19 6.80 11.76 9.35
CA LEU A 19 6.21 11.78 8.00
C LEU A 19 4.84 12.46 8.00
N MET A 20 4.02 12.21 9.03
CA MET A 20 2.72 12.84 9.19
C MET A 20 2.84 14.35 9.46
N TRP A 21 3.79 14.75 10.30
CA TRP A 21 4.09 16.16 10.53
C TRP A 21 4.51 16.85 9.22
N PHE A 22 5.42 16.23 8.47
CA PHE A 22 5.87 16.74 7.17
C PHE A 22 4.70 16.86 6.18
N TYR A 23 3.86 15.84 6.06
CA TYR A 23 2.68 15.83 5.20
C TYR A 23 1.77 17.04 5.50
N ARG A 24 1.44 17.25 6.78
CA ARG A 24 0.62 18.39 7.21
C ARG A 24 1.28 19.74 6.94
N ARG A 25 2.57 19.81 7.18
CA ARG A 25 3.36 21.05 6.97
C ARG A 25 3.40 21.46 5.50
N GLN A 26 3.32 20.51 4.58
CA GLN A 26 3.28 20.74 3.13
C GLN A 26 1.90 21.18 2.62
N GLY A 27 0.91 21.28 3.48
CA GLY A 27 -0.45 21.72 3.12
C GLY A 27 -1.30 20.65 2.42
N TRP A 28 -0.90 19.36 2.50
CA TRP A 28 -1.69 18.27 1.92
C TRP A 28 -2.97 18.04 2.69
N THR A 29 -4.05 17.85 1.95
CA THR A 29 -5.37 17.48 2.49
C THR A 29 -5.82 16.15 1.88
N ALA A 30 -6.52 15.35 2.68
CA ALA A 30 -7.06 14.08 2.26
C ALA A 30 -8.55 14.24 1.93
N TYR A 31 -8.95 13.77 0.76
CA TYR A 31 -10.34 13.77 0.32
C TYR A 31 -10.79 12.34 0.00
N GLY A 32 -12.06 12.07 0.22
CA GLY A 32 -12.71 10.83 -0.09
C GLY A 32 -13.20 10.07 1.14
N GLU A 33 -14.00 9.07 0.88
CA GLU A 33 -14.55 8.19 1.90
C GLU A 33 -13.86 6.82 1.85
N VAL A 34 -13.69 6.22 3.02
CA VAL A 34 -13.18 4.86 3.13
C VAL A 34 -14.35 3.89 2.98
N PRO A 35 -14.36 2.99 1.97
CA PRO A 35 -15.44 2.04 1.81
C PRO A 35 -15.58 1.08 2.99
N GLU A 36 -16.81 0.73 3.30
CA GLU A 36 -17.13 -0.37 4.22
C GLU A 36 -17.75 -1.54 3.44
N PRO A 37 -17.42 -2.79 3.77
CA PRO A 37 -16.41 -3.20 4.77
C PRO A 37 -14.99 -2.84 4.32
N ARG A 38 -14.06 -2.67 5.26
CA ARG A 38 -12.64 -2.32 5.01
C ARG A 38 -11.85 -3.48 4.36
N ARG A 39 -12.39 -3.97 3.26
CA ARG A 39 -11.84 -5.06 2.44
C ARG A 39 -11.84 -4.63 0.98
N PHE A 40 -10.72 -4.05 0.52
CA PHE A 40 -10.59 -3.54 -0.84
C PHE A 40 -9.13 -3.42 -1.28
N ILE A 41 -8.93 -3.27 -2.58
CA ILE A 41 -7.63 -2.93 -3.15
C ILE A 41 -7.61 -1.44 -3.47
N ILE A 42 -6.54 -0.75 -3.06
CA ILE A 42 -6.24 0.63 -3.45
C ILE A 42 -5.29 0.58 -4.65
N ILE A 43 -5.73 1.12 -5.77
CA ILE A 43 -4.90 1.34 -6.95
C ILE A 43 -4.23 2.69 -6.77
N ALA A 44 -2.92 2.68 -6.49
CA ALA A 44 -2.11 3.89 -6.36
C ALA A 44 -1.45 4.21 -7.71
N ALA A 45 -2.01 5.15 -8.44
CA ALA A 45 -1.52 5.59 -9.74
C ALA A 45 -1.78 7.09 -9.95
N PRO A 46 -0.90 7.83 -10.63
CA PRO A 46 0.42 7.39 -11.10
C PRO A 46 1.44 7.22 -9.96
N HIS A 47 2.35 6.24 -10.10
CA HIS A 47 3.47 6.04 -9.17
C HIS A 47 4.77 6.50 -9.83
N THR A 48 5.21 7.70 -9.48
CA THR A 48 6.29 8.39 -10.20
C THR A 48 7.54 8.64 -9.36
N SER A 49 7.43 8.61 -8.03
CA SER A 49 8.48 9.08 -7.13
C SER A 49 8.58 8.25 -5.85
N ASN A 50 9.73 8.35 -5.16
CA ASN A 50 9.87 7.87 -3.78
C ASN A 50 9.06 8.71 -2.79
N TRP A 51 8.76 9.96 -3.13
CA TRP A 51 7.93 10.85 -2.34
C TRP A 51 6.49 10.36 -2.23
N ASP A 52 6.02 9.59 -3.20
CA ASP A 52 4.69 8.99 -3.18
C ASP A 52 4.47 8.15 -1.92
N PHE A 53 5.53 7.48 -1.41
CA PHE A 53 5.45 6.73 -0.16
C PHE A 53 5.23 7.63 1.06
N VAL A 54 5.88 8.79 1.10
CA VAL A 54 5.74 9.77 2.19
C VAL A 54 4.30 10.31 2.22
N TYR A 55 3.80 10.73 1.07
CA TYR A 55 2.44 11.25 0.95
C TYR A 55 1.38 10.18 1.14
N TYR A 56 1.66 8.95 0.70
CA TYR A 56 0.80 7.80 0.96
C TYR A 56 0.60 7.55 2.47
N ILE A 57 1.67 7.59 3.26
CA ILE A 57 1.57 7.45 4.73
C ILE A 57 0.74 8.59 5.33
N GLY A 58 0.95 9.83 4.87
CA GLY A 58 0.16 10.99 5.31
C GLY A 58 -1.32 10.86 4.97
N LEU A 59 -1.63 10.53 3.71
CA LEU A 59 -2.99 10.36 3.22
C LEU A 59 -3.75 9.26 3.99
N THR A 60 -3.16 8.07 4.08
CA THR A 60 -3.82 6.93 4.72
C THR A 60 -4.06 7.16 6.20
N GLN A 61 -3.13 7.82 6.90
CA GLN A 61 -3.34 8.19 8.31
C GLN A 61 -4.39 9.29 8.48
N SER A 62 -4.46 10.25 7.55
CA SER A 62 -5.51 11.29 7.58
C SER A 62 -6.90 10.70 7.41
N LEU A 63 -7.02 9.62 6.65
CA LEU A 63 -8.27 8.85 6.46
C LEU A 63 -8.50 7.80 7.54
N GLY A 64 -7.63 7.69 8.54
CA GLY A 64 -7.76 6.72 9.64
C GLY A 64 -7.61 5.26 9.21
N VAL A 65 -6.83 5.00 8.15
CA VAL A 65 -6.57 3.64 7.64
C VAL A 65 -5.10 3.30 7.62
N THR A 66 -4.79 2.01 7.73
CA THR A 66 -3.43 1.48 7.65
C THR A 66 -3.37 0.32 6.65
N PRO A 67 -3.47 0.61 5.35
CA PRO A 67 -3.44 -0.44 4.35
C PRO A 67 -2.04 -1.04 4.22
N HIS A 68 -2.01 -2.29 3.78
CA HIS A 68 -0.78 -2.95 3.37
C HIS A 68 -0.39 -2.50 1.96
N PHE A 69 0.90 -2.58 1.63
CA PHE A 69 1.38 -2.29 0.28
C PHE A 69 2.39 -3.34 -0.19
N MET A 70 2.36 -3.63 -1.48
CA MET A 70 3.25 -4.61 -2.09
C MET A 70 4.59 -3.96 -2.45
N ALA A 71 5.69 -4.54 -1.99
CA ALA A 71 7.02 -4.07 -2.30
C ALA A 71 7.99 -5.21 -2.64
N LYS A 72 9.07 -4.91 -3.38
CA LYS A 72 10.09 -5.90 -3.75
C LYS A 72 10.72 -6.52 -2.51
N THR A 73 10.95 -7.83 -2.52
CA THR A 73 11.63 -8.57 -1.43
C THR A 73 12.97 -7.94 -1.01
N GLY A 74 13.70 -7.33 -1.95
CA GLY A 74 14.95 -6.64 -1.66
C GLY A 74 14.85 -5.49 -0.66
N LEU A 75 13.68 -4.85 -0.50
CA LEU A 75 13.44 -3.81 0.50
C LEU A 75 13.26 -4.37 1.92
N PHE A 76 13.05 -5.68 2.06
CA PHE A 76 12.88 -6.36 3.34
C PHE A 76 14.18 -7.00 3.84
N ARG A 77 15.33 -6.40 3.53
CA ARG A 77 16.64 -6.78 4.04
C ARG A 77 17.05 -5.87 5.19
N TRP A 78 17.97 -6.34 6.04
CA TRP A 78 18.58 -5.49 7.07
C TRP A 78 19.28 -4.25 6.45
N PRO A 79 19.13 -3.03 7.03
CA PRO A 79 18.39 -2.68 8.26
C PRO A 79 16.91 -2.36 8.05
N MET A 80 16.42 -2.30 6.80
CA MET A 80 15.09 -1.79 6.44
C MET A 80 13.93 -2.77 6.70
N ARG A 81 14.22 -4.07 6.91
CA ARG A 81 13.21 -5.12 7.01
C ARG A 81 12.09 -4.80 8.02
N ASN A 82 12.49 -4.50 9.24
CA ASN A 82 11.52 -4.26 10.31
C ASN A 82 10.69 -3.01 10.06
N PHE A 83 11.33 -1.93 9.56
CA PHE A 83 10.64 -0.71 9.19
C PHE A 83 9.61 -0.95 8.08
N MET A 84 9.95 -1.64 7.01
CA MET A 84 9.03 -1.95 5.91
C MET A 84 7.83 -2.77 6.38
N LEU A 85 8.05 -3.79 7.22
CA LEU A 85 6.98 -4.59 7.80
C LEU A 85 6.08 -3.75 8.73
N ASP A 86 6.68 -2.91 9.57
CA ASP A 86 5.96 -2.02 10.50
C ASP A 86 5.12 -0.96 9.77
N MET A 87 5.50 -0.61 8.52
CA MET A 87 4.72 0.28 7.64
C MET A 87 3.63 -0.44 6.86
N GLY A 88 3.46 -1.75 7.03
CA GLY A 88 2.45 -2.55 6.32
C GLY A 88 2.96 -3.15 5.00
N GLY A 89 4.26 -3.16 4.77
CA GLY A 89 4.85 -3.73 3.57
C GLY A 89 4.66 -5.24 3.47
N VAL A 90 4.28 -5.72 2.31
CA VAL A 90 4.16 -7.13 1.94
C VAL A 90 5.25 -7.46 0.93
N PRO A 91 6.23 -8.31 1.28
CA PRO A 91 7.27 -8.69 0.34
C PRO A 91 6.69 -9.53 -0.80
N VAL A 92 6.98 -9.12 -2.03
CA VAL A 92 6.55 -9.83 -3.23
C VAL A 92 7.76 -10.24 -4.05
N ASP A 93 7.88 -11.53 -4.26
CA ASP A 93 8.81 -12.08 -5.23
C ASP A 93 8.13 -12.14 -6.61
N ARG A 94 8.54 -11.22 -7.47
CA ARG A 94 7.96 -11.10 -8.82
C ARG A 94 8.46 -12.17 -9.79
N SER A 95 9.47 -12.94 -9.42
CA SER A 95 9.99 -14.04 -10.24
C SER A 95 9.06 -15.26 -10.22
N GLN A 96 8.24 -15.40 -9.20
CA GLN A 96 7.36 -16.56 -8.99
C GLN A 96 5.95 -16.42 -9.61
N GLY A 97 5.76 -15.52 -10.57
CA GLY A 97 4.55 -15.46 -11.42
C GLY A 97 3.22 -15.41 -10.66
N GLY A 98 2.30 -16.30 -10.98
CA GLY A 98 0.91 -16.26 -10.49
C GLY A 98 0.67 -16.60 -9.01
N ASN A 99 1.66 -17.16 -8.28
CA ASN A 99 1.47 -17.60 -6.89
C ASN A 99 1.09 -16.47 -5.93
N TYR A 100 1.50 -15.22 -6.21
CA TYR A 100 1.16 -14.09 -5.33
C TYR A 100 -0.30 -13.67 -5.43
N VAL A 101 -0.94 -13.85 -6.60
CA VAL A 101 -2.37 -13.53 -6.80
C VAL A 101 -3.21 -14.42 -5.89
N GLN A 102 -2.98 -15.72 -5.93
CA GLN A 102 -3.69 -16.67 -5.06
C GLN A 102 -3.40 -16.40 -3.58
N ALA A 103 -2.13 -16.14 -3.23
CA ALA A 103 -1.76 -15.82 -1.86
C ALA A 103 -2.51 -14.57 -1.32
N MET A 104 -2.74 -13.55 -2.15
CA MET A 104 -3.49 -12.37 -1.74
C MET A 104 -4.99 -12.64 -1.67
N ILE A 105 -5.55 -13.45 -2.55
CA ILE A 105 -6.95 -13.91 -2.47
C ILE A 105 -7.17 -14.64 -1.13
N ASP A 106 -6.27 -15.54 -0.77
CA ASP A 106 -6.32 -16.28 0.49
C ASP A 106 -6.20 -15.37 1.71
N GLU A 107 -5.36 -14.33 1.66
CA GLU A 107 -5.25 -13.34 2.74
C GLU A 107 -6.55 -12.53 2.90
N PHE A 108 -7.20 -12.13 1.80
CA PHE A 108 -8.51 -11.51 1.86
C PHE A 108 -9.59 -12.44 2.44
N ALA A 109 -9.53 -13.74 2.14
CA ALA A 109 -10.47 -14.71 2.69
C ALA A 109 -10.34 -14.91 4.20
N LYS A 110 -9.12 -14.82 4.74
CA LYS A 110 -8.81 -15.03 6.17
C LYS A 110 -9.15 -13.84 7.07
N ARG A 111 -9.29 -12.63 6.51
CA ARG A 111 -9.37 -11.40 7.29
C ARG A 111 -10.72 -10.71 7.13
N LYS A 112 -11.27 -10.22 8.22
CA LYS A 112 -12.48 -9.37 8.21
C LYS A 112 -12.19 -8.00 7.61
N GLU A 113 -11.02 -7.45 7.92
CA GLU A 113 -10.51 -6.18 7.39
C GLU A 113 -9.15 -6.41 6.74
N PHE A 114 -9.00 -6.03 5.51
CA PHE A 114 -7.74 -6.08 4.79
C PHE A 114 -7.77 -5.13 3.60
N MET A 115 -6.90 -4.14 3.64
CA MET A 115 -6.74 -3.16 2.57
C MET A 115 -5.35 -3.36 1.97
N LEU A 116 -5.27 -3.49 0.65
CA LEU A 116 -4.02 -3.74 -0.06
C LEU A 116 -3.79 -2.67 -1.12
N THR A 117 -2.69 -1.93 -1.02
CA THR A 117 -2.31 -0.94 -2.02
C THR A 117 -1.37 -1.56 -3.05
N ILE A 118 -1.71 -1.34 -4.31
CA ILE A 118 -0.94 -1.84 -5.46
C ILE A 118 -0.70 -0.68 -6.44
N ALA A 119 0.56 -0.47 -6.82
CA ALA A 119 0.90 0.36 -7.96
C ALA A 119 0.90 -0.52 -9.22
N PRO A 120 -0.10 -0.43 -10.11
CA PRO A 120 -0.28 -1.37 -11.22
C PRO A 120 0.79 -1.22 -12.30
N GLU A 121 1.45 -0.09 -12.36
CA GLU A 121 2.59 0.17 -13.25
C GLU A 121 3.76 -0.75 -12.92
N GLY A 122 3.94 -1.10 -11.65
CA GLY A 122 5.03 -1.96 -11.17
C GLY A 122 6.42 -1.34 -11.30
N THR A 123 6.50 -0.09 -11.71
CA THR A 123 7.69 0.75 -11.85
C THR A 123 7.31 2.21 -11.64
N ARG A 124 8.29 3.11 -11.54
CA ARG A 124 8.08 4.57 -11.49
C ARG A 124 8.24 5.25 -12.86
N GLY A 125 8.59 4.49 -13.87
CA GLY A 125 8.65 4.97 -15.25
C GLY A 125 7.28 4.86 -15.93
N ALA A 126 7.07 5.66 -16.97
CA ALA A 126 5.87 5.57 -17.79
C ALA A 126 5.73 4.17 -18.41
N VAL A 127 4.55 3.61 -18.35
CA VAL A 127 4.23 2.30 -18.91
C VAL A 127 3.03 2.39 -19.86
N ARG A 128 3.06 1.63 -20.94
CA ARG A 128 1.93 1.57 -21.87
C ARG A 128 0.75 0.76 -21.35
N LYS A 129 1.00 -0.21 -20.47
CA LYS A 129 -0.03 -1.12 -19.93
C LYS A 129 0.23 -1.38 -18.47
N TRP A 130 -0.83 -1.39 -17.68
CA TRP A 130 -0.82 -1.81 -16.29
C TRP A 130 -0.73 -3.33 -16.16
N LYS A 131 -0.10 -3.80 -15.10
CA LYS A 131 -0.11 -5.21 -14.72
C LYS A 131 -1.46 -5.55 -14.12
N THR A 132 -2.08 -6.63 -14.58
CA THR A 132 -3.46 -7.00 -14.25
C THR A 132 -3.62 -7.77 -12.94
N GLY A 133 -2.53 -7.99 -12.18
CA GLY A 133 -2.57 -8.74 -10.94
C GLY A 133 -3.63 -8.25 -9.93
N PHE A 134 -3.79 -6.92 -9.79
CA PHE A 134 -4.80 -6.33 -8.91
C PHE A 134 -6.22 -6.73 -9.31
N TYR A 135 -6.50 -6.79 -10.62
CA TYR A 135 -7.80 -7.19 -11.14
C TYR A 135 -8.13 -8.64 -10.81
N HIS A 136 -7.18 -9.55 -11.03
CA HIS A 136 -7.36 -10.96 -10.71
C HIS A 136 -7.54 -11.21 -9.20
N ILE A 137 -6.84 -10.47 -8.35
CA ILE A 137 -7.04 -10.52 -6.89
C ILE A 137 -8.43 -10.03 -6.53
N ALA A 138 -8.87 -8.88 -7.07
CA ALA A 138 -10.17 -8.31 -6.77
C ALA A 138 -11.31 -9.24 -7.18
N MET A 139 -11.24 -9.81 -8.39
CA MET A 139 -12.22 -10.77 -8.89
C MET A 139 -12.26 -12.05 -8.06
N GLY A 140 -11.10 -12.64 -7.75
CA GLY A 140 -11.01 -13.88 -6.97
C GLY A 140 -11.45 -13.71 -5.52
N ALA A 141 -11.17 -12.58 -4.91
CA ALA A 141 -11.56 -12.25 -3.53
C ALA A 141 -12.97 -11.61 -3.43
N LYS A 142 -13.59 -11.26 -4.57
CA LYS A 142 -14.88 -10.55 -4.65
C LYS A 142 -14.92 -9.26 -3.82
N ILE A 143 -13.93 -8.41 -4.04
CA ILE A 143 -13.74 -7.15 -3.31
C ILE A 143 -13.68 -5.95 -4.26
N PRO A 144 -14.06 -4.74 -3.80
CA PRO A 144 -14.02 -3.55 -4.64
C PRO A 144 -12.58 -3.07 -4.88
N LEU A 145 -12.43 -2.30 -5.96
CA LEU A 145 -11.26 -1.52 -6.30
C LEU A 145 -11.52 -0.05 -5.97
N VAL A 146 -10.57 0.58 -5.31
CA VAL A 146 -10.58 2.02 -4.97
C VAL A 146 -9.39 2.67 -5.65
N VAL A 147 -9.57 3.82 -6.26
CA VAL A 147 -8.47 4.58 -6.87
C VAL A 147 -7.96 5.60 -5.86
N GLY A 148 -6.67 5.52 -5.52
CA GLY A 148 -5.97 6.50 -4.72
C GLY A 148 -5.05 7.34 -5.61
N MET A 149 -5.31 8.63 -5.67
CA MET A 149 -4.53 9.57 -6.48
C MET A 149 -3.92 10.67 -5.60
N MET A 150 -2.74 11.12 -5.98
CA MET A 150 -2.09 12.28 -5.37
C MET A 150 -2.00 13.40 -6.39
N ASP A 151 -2.71 14.49 -6.13
CA ASP A 151 -2.69 15.69 -6.98
C ASP A 151 -1.67 16.69 -6.42
N TYR A 152 -0.47 16.66 -6.97
CA TYR A 152 0.63 17.54 -6.55
C TYR A 152 0.37 19.03 -6.86
N ALA A 153 -0.56 19.35 -7.75
CA ALA A 153 -0.91 20.71 -8.09
C ALA A 153 -1.89 21.34 -7.10
N LYS A 154 -2.77 20.52 -6.52
CA LYS A 154 -3.81 21.02 -5.61
C LYS A 154 -3.46 20.81 -4.13
N LYS A 155 -2.62 19.83 -3.82
CA LYS A 155 -2.21 19.39 -2.48
C LYS A 155 -3.37 19.16 -1.50
#